data_b17168d29303a44b013c220df4b2fb0d
#
_entry.id   b17168d29303a44b013c220df4b2fb0d
#
_cell.length_a   1.000
_cell.length_b   1.000
_cell.length_c   1.000
_cell.angle_alpha   90.00
_cell.angle_beta   90.00
_cell.angle_gamma   90.00
#
_symmetry.space_group_name_H-M   'P 1'
#
loop_
_entity.id
_entity.type
_entity.pdbx_description
1 polymer ?
#
loop_
_entity_poly.entity_id
_entity_poly.type
_entity_poly.pdbx_seq_one_letter_code
_entity_poly.pdbx_strand_id
1 'polypeptide(L)'
;MFGFSRKNEFPVEGRTVLITGGSDGTGRAAAIQLASKGAHVVVVARTVSKLQSTVDEMKQRFLYISADLTDANECERVVGEVTAWNDGSAPDIVWCCAGFCHPGFFTEVPLAVQKQQMDTVYWTAANMAHATLRNWLAPVAPSEQMTNSRRHLIFTCSTLAFTPIAGYGPYSPAKAAIRSLSDTLSQEIEMYNGAYTQRHRNSAPAADVKIHTVFPMGILSPGFDNEQKLKPELTKMLEEADKPQTTEEVAKIAIAALERGEYLITTMFVGNIMKGTALGPSPRNSIIGDTLLSWLSNLVFLQVIPDLRNKAFNWGKTNGLPSPPGTEESAS
;
A
#
# COMPACT_ATOMS: atom_id res chain seq x y z
N MET A 1 -2.58 -25.77 28.82
CA MET A 1 -2.70 -24.99 27.57
C MET A 1 -1.35 -24.37 27.28
N PHE A 2 -0.51 -25.00 26.48
CA PHE A 2 0.78 -24.41 26.08
C PHE A 2 0.51 -23.41 24.97
N GLY A 3 0.42 -22.13 25.32
CA GLY A 3 0.38 -21.05 24.35
C GLY A 3 1.75 -20.92 23.68
N PHE A 4 1.93 -21.47 22.50
CA PHE A 4 3.06 -21.09 21.65
C PHE A 4 2.88 -19.60 21.32
N SER A 5 3.59 -18.72 22.01
CA SER A 5 3.72 -17.32 21.61
C SER A 5 4.33 -17.30 20.22
N ARG A 6 3.54 -16.95 19.22
CA ARG A 6 4.04 -16.80 17.85
C ARG A 6 5.08 -15.67 17.84
N LYS A 7 6.26 -15.93 17.30
CA LYS A 7 7.32 -14.93 17.18
C LYS A 7 6.79 -13.71 16.44
N ASN A 8 7.05 -12.51 16.96
CA ASN A 8 6.77 -11.28 16.23
C ASN A 8 7.74 -11.17 15.05
N GLU A 9 7.22 -11.23 13.83
CA GLU A 9 8.00 -11.13 12.59
C GLU A 9 8.25 -9.68 12.15
N PHE A 10 7.68 -8.70 12.86
CA PHE A 10 7.78 -7.28 12.57
C PHE A 10 8.07 -6.46 13.84
N PRO A 11 9.20 -6.71 14.53
CA PRO A 11 9.58 -5.92 15.68
C PRO A 11 9.94 -4.50 15.22
N VAL A 12 9.42 -3.47 15.92
CA VAL A 12 9.60 -2.06 15.52
C VAL A 12 10.27 -1.20 16.58
N GLU A 13 10.37 -1.67 17.81
CA GLU A 13 11.00 -0.94 18.91
C GLU A 13 12.47 -0.61 18.57
N GLY A 14 12.83 0.67 18.68
CA GLY A 14 14.16 1.19 18.37
C GLY A 14 14.54 1.18 16.88
N ARG A 15 13.62 0.79 15.98
CA ARG A 15 13.88 0.73 14.53
C ARG A 15 13.40 1.99 13.83
N THR A 16 14.07 2.34 12.74
CA THR A 16 13.70 3.49 11.91
C THR A 16 12.70 3.08 10.84
N VAL A 17 11.54 3.73 10.86
CA VAL A 17 10.42 3.51 9.94
C VAL A 17 10.19 4.75 9.10
N LEU A 18 10.32 4.63 7.79
CA LEU A 18 10.01 5.67 6.80
C LEU A 18 8.62 5.41 6.21
N ILE A 19 7.71 6.39 6.32
CA ILE A 19 6.31 6.27 5.85
C ILE A 19 6.02 7.39 4.85
N THR A 20 5.74 7.03 3.60
CA THR A 20 5.26 7.98 2.60
C THR A 20 3.75 8.19 2.73
N GLY A 21 3.25 9.39 2.40
CA GLY A 21 1.84 9.74 2.65
C GLY A 21 1.51 9.84 4.14
N GLY A 22 2.52 10.10 5.00
CA GLY A 22 2.38 10.14 6.46
C GLY A 22 1.67 11.37 7.02
N SER A 23 1.20 12.29 6.16
CA SER A 23 0.51 13.51 6.58
C SER A 23 -0.99 13.34 6.78
N ASP A 24 -1.57 12.22 6.33
CA ASP A 24 -3.01 11.98 6.35
C ASP A 24 -3.34 10.48 6.24
N GLY A 25 -4.60 10.12 6.46
CA GLY A 25 -5.13 8.79 6.20
C GLY A 25 -4.38 7.67 6.92
N THR A 26 -4.28 6.53 6.26
CA THR A 26 -3.64 5.32 6.82
C THR A 26 -2.16 5.52 7.12
N GLY A 27 -1.43 6.29 6.30
CA GLY A 27 -0.01 6.56 6.53
C GLY A 27 0.23 7.30 7.84
N ARG A 28 -0.61 8.33 8.13
CA ARG A 28 -0.58 9.04 9.41
C ARG A 28 -0.94 8.14 10.59
N ALA A 29 -2.02 7.37 10.48
CA ALA A 29 -2.44 6.47 11.55
C ALA A 29 -1.39 5.38 11.85
N ALA A 30 -0.76 4.83 10.81
CA ALA A 30 0.34 3.88 10.95
C ALA A 30 1.56 4.51 11.63
N ALA A 31 1.92 5.74 11.24
CA ALA A 31 3.04 6.48 11.84
C ALA A 31 2.87 6.65 13.35
N ILE A 32 1.70 7.13 13.79
CA ILE A 32 1.39 7.33 15.21
C ILE A 32 1.41 6.00 15.97
N GLN A 33 0.80 4.94 15.42
CA GLN A 33 0.76 3.62 16.07
C GLN A 33 2.15 2.99 16.17
N LEU A 34 3.00 3.10 15.14
CA LEU A 34 4.35 2.57 15.17
C LEU A 34 5.25 3.37 16.14
N ALA A 35 5.11 4.70 16.18
CA ALA A 35 5.77 5.53 17.18
C ALA A 35 5.38 5.11 18.61
N SER A 36 4.10 4.82 18.86
CA SER A 36 3.62 4.34 20.16
C SER A 36 4.19 2.96 20.56
N LYS A 37 4.65 2.17 19.59
CA LYS A 37 5.35 0.89 19.77
C LYS A 37 6.88 1.05 19.87
N GLY A 38 7.39 2.28 19.99
CA GLY A 38 8.80 2.56 20.20
C GLY A 38 9.64 2.73 18.91
N ALA A 39 9.02 2.81 17.73
CA ALA A 39 9.73 3.08 16.49
C ALA A 39 10.20 4.54 16.40
N HIS A 40 11.34 4.79 15.77
CA HIS A 40 11.75 6.10 15.28
C HIS A 40 11.09 6.33 13.92
N VAL A 41 10.27 7.36 13.78
CA VAL A 41 9.38 7.50 12.61
C VAL A 41 9.76 8.70 11.77
N VAL A 42 9.91 8.47 10.47
CA VAL A 42 10.06 9.52 9.46
C VAL A 42 8.81 9.54 8.58
N VAL A 43 8.14 10.67 8.50
CA VAL A 43 6.95 10.86 7.65
C VAL A 43 7.26 11.76 6.47
N VAL A 44 6.79 11.35 5.29
CA VAL A 44 7.04 12.07 4.03
C VAL A 44 5.71 12.39 3.35
N ALA A 45 5.53 13.66 2.96
CA ALA A 45 4.42 14.12 2.13
C ALA A 45 4.74 15.51 1.57
N ARG A 46 3.86 16.06 0.72
CA ARG A 46 4.06 17.39 0.12
C ARG A 46 3.71 18.55 1.05
N THR A 47 2.76 18.37 1.98
CA THR A 47 2.19 19.46 2.78
C THR A 47 2.83 19.54 4.16
N VAL A 48 3.72 20.51 4.37
CA VAL A 48 4.50 20.70 5.61
C VAL A 48 3.60 20.85 6.84
N SER A 49 2.54 21.67 6.78
CA SER A 49 1.66 21.90 7.94
C SER A 49 0.97 20.63 8.43
N LYS A 50 0.56 19.74 7.52
CA LYS A 50 -0.02 18.45 7.87
C LYS A 50 1.03 17.48 8.44
N LEU A 51 2.25 17.51 7.90
CA LEU A 51 3.37 16.72 8.42
C LEU A 51 3.69 17.14 9.85
N GLN A 52 3.78 18.45 10.10
CA GLN A 52 4.02 18.98 11.45
C GLN A 52 2.93 18.51 12.43
N SER A 53 1.65 18.65 12.08
CA SER A 53 0.54 18.15 12.90
C SER A 53 0.64 16.64 13.20
N THR A 54 1.16 15.85 12.27
CA THR A 54 1.34 14.41 12.50
C THR A 54 2.43 14.15 13.53
N VAL A 55 3.58 14.82 13.43
CA VAL A 55 4.71 14.57 14.33
C VAL A 55 4.48 15.15 15.73
N ASP A 56 3.67 16.21 15.88
CA ASP A 56 3.32 16.79 17.17
C ASP A 56 2.56 15.80 18.08
N GLU A 57 1.94 14.77 17.50
CA GLU A 57 1.28 13.69 18.24
C GLU A 57 2.23 12.54 18.64
N MET A 58 3.48 12.56 18.17
CA MET A 58 4.46 11.50 18.44
C MET A 58 5.34 11.88 19.64
N LYS A 59 5.61 10.91 20.51
CA LYS A 59 6.49 11.09 21.69
C LYS A 59 7.90 10.55 21.45
N GLN A 60 8.11 9.77 20.42
CA GLN A 60 9.38 9.14 20.07
C GLN A 60 10.20 10.03 19.12
N ARG A 61 11.46 9.65 18.87
CA ARG A 61 12.30 10.31 17.87
C ARG A 61 11.62 10.30 16.51
N PHE A 62 11.41 11.47 15.92
CA PHE A 62 10.73 11.63 14.64
C PHE A 62 11.45 12.61 13.73
N LEU A 63 11.14 12.52 12.44
CA LEU A 63 11.52 13.48 11.40
C LEU A 63 10.34 13.62 10.42
N TYR A 64 10.17 14.80 9.83
CA TYR A 64 9.30 14.93 8.66
C TYR A 64 10.09 15.54 7.49
N ILE A 65 9.78 15.08 6.28
CA ILE A 65 10.44 15.55 5.05
C ILE A 65 9.34 15.92 4.05
N SER A 66 9.43 17.15 3.51
CA SER A 66 8.55 17.54 2.41
C SER A 66 9.17 17.11 1.08
N ALA A 67 8.44 16.30 0.29
CA ALA A 67 8.90 15.82 -0.99
C ALA A 67 7.73 15.48 -1.93
N ASP A 68 7.93 15.66 -3.24
CA ASP A 68 7.07 15.11 -4.28
C ASP A 68 7.67 13.79 -4.79
N LEU A 69 7.11 12.68 -4.38
CA LEU A 69 7.62 11.34 -4.67
C LEU A 69 7.31 10.86 -6.11
N THR A 70 6.66 11.69 -6.93
CA THR A 70 6.58 11.43 -8.38
C THR A 70 7.93 11.67 -9.07
N ASP A 71 8.82 12.44 -8.44
CA ASP A 71 10.22 12.63 -8.86
C ASP A 71 11.11 11.58 -8.18
N ALA A 72 11.82 10.80 -8.99
CA ALA A 72 12.74 9.76 -8.51
C ALA A 72 13.93 10.36 -7.74
N ASN A 73 14.42 11.56 -8.12
CA ASN A 73 15.53 12.24 -7.42
C ASN A 73 15.10 12.64 -6.01
N GLU A 74 13.86 13.08 -5.82
CA GLU A 74 13.31 13.37 -4.50
C GLU A 74 13.25 12.11 -3.62
N CYS A 75 12.93 10.96 -4.19
CA CYS A 75 12.96 9.69 -3.44
C CYS A 75 14.39 9.32 -3.00
N GLU A 76 15.40 9.52 -3.86
CA GLU A 76 16.82 9.30 -3.50
C GLU A 76 17.26 10.29 -2.42
N ARG A 77 16.88 11.58 -2.52
CA ARG A 77 17.14 12.60 -1.49
C ARG A 77 16.53 12.19 -0.15
N VAL A 78 15.26 11.77 -0.14
CA VAL A 78 14.58 11.34 1.08
C VAL A 78 15.30 10.18 1.76
N VAL A 79 15.67 9.12 1.02
CA VAL A 79 16.44 7.99 1.57
C VAL A 79 17.79 8.45 2.13
N GLY A 80 18.48 9.37 1.44
CA GLY A 80 19.74 9.97 1.90
C GLY A 80 19.60 10.76 3.20
N GLU A 81 18.57 11.63 3.30
CA GLU A 81 18.28 12.42 4.50
C GLU A 81 17.92 11.53 5.71
N VAL A 82 17.10 10.50 5.49
CA VAL A 82 16.77 9.54 6.54
C VAL A 82 18.02 8.79 7.01
N THR A 83 18.87 8.37 6.07
CA THR A 83 20.14 7.70 6.40
C THR A 83 21.05 8.61 7.23
N ALA A 84 21.19 9.88 6.86
CA ALA A 84 21.97 10.86 7.63
C ALA A 84 21.39 11.11 9.03
N TRP A 85 20.06 11.23 9.14
CA TRP A 85 19.37 11.40 10.41
C TRP A 85 19.47 10.17 11.32
N ASN A 86 19.59 8.98 10.72
CA ASN A 86 19.72 7.70 11.41
C ASN A 86 21.19 7.26 11.57
N ASP A 87 22.08 8.21 11.82
CA ASP A 87 23.48 7.98 12.12
C ASP A 87 24.22 7.14 11.05
N GLY A 88 23.91 7.38 9.78
CA GLY A 88 24.48 6.70 8.62
C GLY A 88 23.82 5.35 8.28
N SER A 89 22.83 4.91 9.05
CA SER A 89 22.11 3.66 8.81
C SER A 89 20.86 3.91 7.97
N ALA A 90 20.66 3.11 6.92
CA ALA A 90 19.42 3.14 6.15
C ALA A 90 18.18 2.83 7.02
N PRO A 91 16.99 3.32 6.66
CA PRO A 91 15.77 2.95 7.37
C PRO A 91 15.58 1.42 7.37
N ASP A 92 15.06 0.88 8.46
CA ASP A 92 14.80 -0.57 8.60
C ASP A 92 13.51 -1.00 7.91
N ILE A 93 12.55 -0.09 7.89
CA ILE A 93 11.20 -0.33 7.40
C ILE A 93 10.81 0.84 6.51
N VAL A 94 10.31 0.55 5.31
CA VAL A 94 9.75 1.57 4.41
C VAL A 94 8.32 1.18 4.06
N TRP A 95 7.37 2.07 4.36
CA TRP A 95 5.96 1.86 4.08
C TRP A 95 5.45 2.90 3.07
N CYS A 96 5.18 2.44 1.84
CA CYS A 96 4.67 3.25 0.75
C CYS A 96 3.14 3.40 0.87
N CYS A 97 2.67 4.52 1.47
CA CYS A 97 1.25 4.84 1.61
C CYS A 97 0.81 6.01 0.72
N ALA A 98 1.73 6.76 0.11
CA ALA A 98 1.40 7.89 -0.73
C ALA A 98 0.51 7.48 -1.92
N GLY A 99 -0.52 8.29 -2.18
CA GLY A 99 -1.45 8.08 -3.28
C GLY A 99 -2.81 8.72 -2.99
N PHE A 100 -3.61 8.91 -4.04
CA PHE A 100 -5.00 9.33 -3.91
C PHE A 100 -5.84 8.64 -4.99
N CYS A 101 -7.17 8.65 -4.83
CA CYS A 101 -8.10 8.10 -5.80
C CYS A 101 -8.83 9.22 -6.53
N HIS A 102 -8.88 9.13 -7.87
CA HIS A 102 -9.78 9.90 -8.72
C HIS A 102 -10.72 8.92 -9.42
N PRO A 103 -11.95 8.73 -8.90
CA PRO A 103 -12.94 7.87 -9.55
C PRO A 103 -13.50 8.56 -10.81
N GLY A 104 -14.01 7.76 -11.71
CA GLY A 104 -14.66 8.21 -12.93
C GLY A 104 -14.66 7.12 -14.00
N PHE A 105 -15.56 7.21 -14.95
CA PHE A 105 -15.57 6.30 -16.11
C PHE A 105 -14.41 6.59 -17.03
N PHE A 106 -13.84 5.54 -17.60
CA PHE A 106 -12.61 5.63 -18.38
C PHE A 106 -12.69 6.63 -19.55
N THR A 107 -13.83 6.71 -20.21
CA THR A 107 -14.04 7.61 -21.35
C THR A 107 -14.33 9.05 -20.96
N GLU A 108 -14.71 9.32 -19.71
CA GLU A 108 -15.08 10.64 -19.21
C GLU A 108 -13.93 11.36 -18.53
N VAL A 109 -13.05 10.59 -17.89
CA VAL A 109 -11.89 11.17 -17.21
C VAL A 109 -10.80 11.55 -18.23
N PRO A 110 -10.34 12.81 -18.24
CA PRO A 110 -9.29 13.24 -19.16
C PRO A 110 -8.03 12.38 -19.03
N LEU A 111 -7.37 12.09 -20.16
CA LEU A 111 -6.13 11.29 -20.17
C LEU A 111 -5.01 11.85 -19.29
N ALA A 112 -4.96 13.18 -19.11
CA ALA A 112 -4.01 13.82 -18.21
C ALA A 112 -4.23 13.37 -16.75
N VAL A 113 -5.49 13.26 -16.31
CA VAL A 113 -5.85 12.78 -14.98
C VAL A 113 -5.54 11.28 -14.83
N GLN A 114 -5.77 10.48 -15.87
CA GLN A 114 -5.42 9.06 -15.85
C GLN A 114 -3.90 8.85 -15.74
N LYS A 115 -3.10 9.65 -16.46
CA LYS A 115 -1.63 9.65 -16.30
C LYS A 115 -1.23 10.07 -14.88
N GLN A 116 -1.83 11.16 -14.37
CA GLN A 116 -1.59 11.63 -13.00
C GLN A 116 -1.92 10.56 -11.95
N GLN A 117 -2.94 9.72 -12.17
CA GLN A 117 -3.22 8.58 -11.27
C GLN A 117 -2.10 7.54 -11.29
N MET A 118 -1.52 7.24 -12.45
CA MET A 118 -0.34 6.37 -12.52
C MET A 118 0.85 7.00 -11.80
N ASP A 119 1.10 8.29 -12.02
CA ASP A 119 2.23 9.01 -11.40
C ASP A 119 2.10 9.02 -9.87
N THR A 120 0.94 9.38 -9.35
CA THR A 120 0.73 9.60 -7.91
C THR A 120 0.42 8.32 -7.13
N VAL A 121 0.03 7.24 -7.79
CA VAL A 121 -0.29 5.96 -7.13
C VAL A 121 0.81 4.93 -7.37
N TYR A 122 1.18 4.68 -8.63
CA TYR A 122 2.19 3.67 -8.95
C TYR A 122 3.62 4.23 -8.83
N TRP A 123 3.92 5.34 -9.53
CA TRP A 123 5.29 5.83 -9.58
C TRP A 123 5.81 6.36 -8.25
N THR A 124 4.97 6.95 -7.39
CA THR A 124 5.40 7.31 -6.03
C THR A 124 5.89 6.10 -5.23
N ALA A 125 5.17 4.97 -5.34
CA ALA A 125 5.54 3.74 -4.66
C ALA A 125 6.74 3.06 -5.32
N ALA A 126 6.80 3.02 -6.66
CA ALA A 126 7.88 2.41 -7.42
C ALA A 126 9.22 3.17 -7.25
N ASN A 127 9.19 4.52 -7.32
CA ASN A 127 10.37 5.35 -7.13
C ASN A 127 10.94 5.18 -5.70
N MET A 128 10.07 5.22 -4.69
CA MET A 128 10.52 5.03 -3.30
C MET A 128 11.06 3.61 -3.06
N ALA A 129 10.40 2.59 -3.61
CA ALA A 129 10.88 1.22 -3.54
C ALA A 129 12.24 1.08 -4.23
N HIS A 130 12.42 1.66 -5.41
CA HIS A 130 13.67 1.63 -6.15
C HIS A 130 14.82 2.30 -5.37
N ALA A 131 14.62 3.54 -4.89
CA ALA A 131 15.63 4.25 -4.10
C ALA A 131 16.00 3.47 -2.82
N THR A 132 14.99 2.91 -2.14
CA THR A 132 15.17 2.09 -0.93
C THR A 132 15.96 0.82 -1.23
N LEU A 133 15.53 0.03 -2.22
CA LEU A 133 16.15 -1.26 -2.53
C LEU A 133 17.57 -1.08 -3.09
N ARG A 134 17.85 -0.07 -3.89
CA ARG A 134 19.21 0.24 -4.32
C ARG A 134 20.15 0.46 -3.13
N ASN A 135 19.68 1.15 -2.09
CA ASN A 135 20.44 1.35 -0.86
C ASN A 135 20.58 0.04 -0.06
N TRP A 136 19.47 -0.67 0.17
CA TRP A 136 19.43 -1.86 1.01
C TRP A 136 20.20 -3.05 0.44
N LEU A 137 20.19 -3.20 -0.89
CA LEU A 137 20.74 -4.35 -1.60
C LEU A 137 22.17 -4.09 -2.09
N ALA A 138 22.72 -2.89 -1.84
CA ALA A 138 24.10 -2.60 -2.10
C ALA A 138 25.00 -3.62 -1.33
N PRO A 139 26.00 -4.22 -2.01
CA PRO A 139 26.86 -5.22 -1.38
C PRO A 139 27.79 -4.55 -0.35
N VAL A 140 27.87 -5.14 0.83
CA VAL A 140 28.85 -4.78 1.87
C VAL A 140 29.92 -5.86 1.99
N ALA A 141 31.12 -5.49 2.44
CA ALA A 141 32.20 -6.43 2.63
C ALA A 141 31.92 -7.38 3.81
N PRO A 142 32.44 -8.62 3.81
CA PRO A 142 32.25 -9.56 4.92
C PRO A 142 32.75 -9.07 6.28
N SER A 143 33.68 -8.10 6.28
CA SER A 143 34.22 -7.48 7.50
C SER A 143 33.37 -6.35 8.07
N GLU A 144 32.35 -5.87 7.33
CA GLU A 144 31.48 -4.77 7.77
C GLU A 144 30.37 -5.30 8.70
N GLN A 145 29.90 -4.41 9.58
CA GLN A 145 28.82 -4.76 10.50
C GLN A 145 27.53 -5.05 9.71
N MET A 146 27.08 -6.27 9.80
CA MET A 146 25.81 -6.73 9.24
C MET A 146 24.74 -6.73 10.31
N THR A 147 23.54 -6.32 9.98
CA THR A 147 22.39 -6.41 10.89
C THR A 147 21.72 -7.78 10.77
N ASN A 148 21.39 -8.39 11.89
CA ASN A 148 20.54 -9.59 11.91
C ASN A 148 19.03 -9.23 11.89
N SER A 149 18.70 -7.96 11.81
CA SER A 149 17.33 -7.48 11.76
C SER A 149 16.85 -7.40 10.32
N ARG A 150 15.83 -8.17 9.99
CA ARG A 150 15.18 -8.18 8.66
C ARG A 150 14.62 -6.80 8.34
N ARG A 151 14.83 -6.31 7.11
CA ARG A 151 14.22 -5.09 6.59
C ARG A 151 12.86 -5.38 5.95
N HIS A 152 11.95 -4.41 6.00
CA HIS A 152 10.59 -4.59 5.47
C HIS A 152 10.22 -3.45 4.51
N LEU A 153 9.85 -3.81 3.28
CA LEU A 153 9.26 -2.91 2.32
C LEU A 153 7.77 -3.24 2.20
N ILE A 154 6.91 -2.24 2.44
CA ILE A 154 5.47 -2.41 2.54
C ILE A 154 4.80 -1.50 1.51
N PHE A 155 3.92 -2.05 0.69
CA PHE A 155 3.09 -1.30 -0.23
C PHE A 155 1.65 -1.20 0.27
N THR A 156 1.05 0.00 0.18
CA THR A 156 -0.40 0.16 0.34
C THR A 156 -1.07 0.12 -1.03
N CYS A 157 -1.74 -0.97 -1.29
CA CYS A 157 -2.51 -1.22 -2.51
C CYS A 157 -4.00 -0.89 -2.30
N SER A 158 -4.91 -1.69 -2.83
CA SER A 158 -6.36 -1.67 -2.63
C SER A 158 -6.96 -3.01 -3.04
N THR A 159 -8.10 -3.38 -2.49
CA THR A 159 -8.91 -4.51 -2.96
C THR A 159 -9.37 -4.34 -4.41
N LEU A 160 -9.40 -3.11 -4.94
CA LEU A 160 -9.64 -2.83 -6.36
C LEU A 160 -8.55 -3.37 -7.30
N ALA A 161 -7.39 -3.77 -6.77
CA ALA A 161 -6.39 -4.54 -7.51
C ALA A 161 -6.75 -6.03 -7.66
N PHE A 162 -7.68 -6.53 -6.87
CA PHE A 162 -8.24 -7.88 -6.99
C PHE A 162 -9.52 -7.89 -7.81
N THR A 163 -10.43 -6.96 -7.50
CA THR A 163 -11.76 -6.88 -8.07
C THR A 163 -12.04 -5.44 -8.50
N PRO A 164 -11.65 -5.07 -9.74
CA PRO A 164 -11.99 -3.75 -10.28
C PRO A 164 -13.49 -3.65 -10.53
N ILE A 165 -14.06 -2.46 -10.30
CA ILE A 165 -15.46 -2.15 -10.57
C ILE A 165 -15.59 -0.90 -11.45
N ALA A 166 -16.75 -0.72 -12.08
CA ALA A 166 -17.02 0.44 -12.91
C ALA A 166 -16.88 1.76 -12.11
N GLY A 167 -16.28 2.77 -12.73
CA GLY A 167 -16.00 4.06 -12.10
C GLY A 167 -14.61 4.18 -11.45
N TYR A 168 -13.77 3.15 -11.54
CA TYR A 168 -12.36 3.21 -11.09
C TYR A 168 -11.36 2.97 -12.23
N GLY A 169 -11.78 3.31 -13.46
CA GLY A 169 -10.92 3.16 -14.64
C GLY A 169 -9.52 3.78 -14.51
N PRO A 170 -9.36 5.00 -13.94
CA PRO A 170 -8.04 5.58 -13.71
C PRO A 170 -7.25 4.94 -12.56
N TYR A 171 -7.93 4.46 -11.51
CA TYR A 171 -7.30 4.06 -10.24
C TYR A 171 -6.95 2.56 -10.16
N SER A 172 -7.89 1.68 -10.53
CA SER A 172 -7.68 0.23 -10.42
C SER A 172 -6.44 -0.28 -11.18
N PRO A 173 -6.14 0.19 -12.41
CA PRO A 173 -4.93 -0.20 -13.11
C PRO A 173 -3.64 0.17 -12.38
N ALA A 174 -3.59 1.36 -11.75
CA ALA A 174 -2.43 1.79 -10.98
C ALA A 174 -2.20 0.91 -9.74
N LYS A 175 -3.27 0.52 -9.05
CA LYS A 175 -3.20 -0.41 -7.92
C LYS A 175 -2.86 -1.84 -8.36
N ALA A 176 -3.36 -2.30 -9.49
CA ALA A 176 -2.95 -3.58 -10.07
C ALA A 176 -1.46 -3.60 -10.44
N ALA A 177 -0.93 -2.48 -10.94
CA ALA A 177 0.51 -2.33 -11.22
C ALA A 177 1.36 -2.43 -9.93
N ILE A 178 0.95 -1.80 -8.81
CA ILE A 178 1.63 -1.96 -7.51
C ILE A 178 1.64 -3.43 -7.08
N ARG A 179 0.51 -4.13 -7.20
CA ARG A 179 0.44 -5.55 -6.85
C ARG A 179 1.41 -6.38 -7.69
N SER A 180 1.41 -6.18 -9.02
CA SER A 180 2.32 -6.88 -9.92
C SER A 180 3.79 -6.59 -9.59
N LEU A 181 4.14 -5.33 -9.31
CA LEU A 181 5.48 -4.96 -8.85
C LEU A 181 5.86 -5.67 -7.56
N SER A 182 4.97 -5.68 -6.57
CA SER A 182 5.19 -6.38 -5.29
C SER A 182 5.45 -7.88 -5.48
N ASP A 183 4.63 -8.56 -6.31
CA ASP A 183 4.78 -9.99 -6.62
C ASP A 183 6.12 -10.27 -7.32
N THR A 184 6.54 -9.40 -8.24
CA THR A 184 7.86 -9.52 -8.91
C THR A 184 9.00 -9.31 -7.92
N LEU A 185 8.96 -8.23 -7.14
CA LEU A 185 9.98 -7.93 -6.15
C LEU A 185 10.09 -9.03 -5.08
N SER A 186 8.99 -9.68 -4.71
CA SER A 186 9.02 -10.79 -3.75
C SER A 186 9.89 -11.95 -4.22
N GLN A 187 10.00 -12.16 -5.54
CA GLN A 187 10.86 -13.19 -6.13
C GLN A 187 12.30 -12.70 -6.31
N GLU A 188 12.49 -11.46 -6.81
CA GLU A 188 13.82 -10.88 -6.98
C GLU A 188 14.57 -10.77 -5.66
N ILE A 189 13.90 -10.42 -4.57
CA ILE A 189 14.47 -10.30 -3.22
C ILE A 189 15.00 -11.64 -2.72
N GLU A 190 14.42 -12.79 -3.10
CA GLU A 190 14.94 -14.10 -2.68
C GLU A 190 16.36 -14.38 -3.23
N MET A 191 16.71 -13.83 -4.39
CA MET A 191 18.08 -13.89 -4.90
C MET A 191 19.07 -13.18 -3.95
N TYR A 192 18.69 -11.98 -3.47
CA TYR A 192 19.52 -11.21 -2.53
C TYR A 192 19.52 -11.82 -1.13
N ASN A 193 18.39 -12.33 -0.66
CA ASN A 193 18.31 -13.08 0.60
C ASN A 193 19.17 -14.35 0.54
N GLY A 194 19.19 -15.03 -0.61
CA GLY A 194 20.10 -16.15 -0.84
C GLY A 194 21.58 -15.74 -0.70
N ALA A 195 21.98 -14.61 -1.31
CA ALA A 195 23.34 -14.07 -1.17
C ALA A 195 23.65 -13.70 0.30
N TYR A 196 22.68 -13.11 1.01
CA TYR A 196 22.82 -12.78 2.44
C TYR A 196 23.13 -14.01 3.30
N THR A 197 22.63 -15.19 2.96
CA THR A 197 22.97 -16.43 3.69
C THR A 197 24.46 -16.80 3.61
N GLN A 198 25.15 -16.32 2.58
CA GLN A 198 26.59 -16.54 2.33
C GLN A 198 27.46 -15.33 2.73
N ARG A 199 26.93 -14.35 3.46
CA ARG A 199 27.55 -13.07 3.82
C ARG A 199 28.91 -13.18 4.53
N HIS A 200 29.18 -14.32 5.18
CA HIS A 200 30.47 -14.55 5.84
C HIS A 200 31.61 -14.91 4.88
N ARG A 201 31.29 -15.23 3.62
CA ARG A 201 32.25 -15.65 2.59
C ARG A 201 32.35 -14.66 1.44
N ASN A 202 31.25 -14.00 1.10
CA ASN A 202 31.11 -13.12 -0.06
C ASN A 202 30.49 -11.80 0.35
N SER A 203 30.74 -10.75 -0.45
CA SER A 203 29.97 -9.53 -0.36
C SER A 203 28.47 -9.82 -0.57
N ALA A 204 27.63 -9.23 0.27
CA ALA A 204 26.18 -9.45 0.29
C ALA A 204 25.45 -8.19 0.78
N PRO A 205 24.12 -8.10 0.65
CA PRO A 205 23.33 -7.07 1.31
C PRO A 205 23.56 -7.07 2.83
N ALA A 206 23.45 -5.90 3.45
CA ALA A 206 23.63 -5.77 4.91
C ALA A 206 22.58 -6.50 5.74
N ALA A 207 21.39 -6.75 5.19
CA ALA A 207 20.28 -7.46 5.83
C ALA A 207 19.43 -8.22 4.81
N ASP A 208 18.72 -9.24 5.27
CA ASP A 208 17.63 -9.82 4.47
C ASP A 208 16.43 -8.87 4.41
N VAL A 209 15.63 -8.99 3.35
CA VAL A 209 14.50 -8.11 3.08
C VAL A 209 13.21 -8.95 2.94
N LYS A 210 12.09 -8.38 3.38
CA LYS A 210 10.75 -8.95 3.16
C LYS A 210 9.81 -7.92 2.56
N ILE A 211 9.05 -8.34 1.58
CA ILE A 211 8.03 -7.53 0.92
C ILE A 211 6.66 -7.84 1.54
N HIS A 212 5.82 -6.82 1.67
CA HIS A 212 4.43 -6.95 2.12
C HIS A 212 3.53 -6.01 1.32
N THR A 213 2.27 -6.39 1.15
CA THR A 213 1.30 -5.53 0.46
C THR A 213 -0.03 -5.54 1.22
N VAL A 214 -0.47 -4.34 1.58
CA VAL A 214 -1.73 -4.09 2.30
C VAL A 214 -2.82 -3.68 1.31
N PHE A 215 -3.96 -4.34 1.38
CA PHE A 215 -5.11 -4.15 0.49
C PHE A 215 -6.33 -3.69 1.31
N PRO A 216 -6.43 -2.42 1.68
CA PRO A 216 -7.62 -1.88 2.32
C PRO A 216 -8.78 -1.79 1.33
N MET A 217 -9.99 -1.74 1.86
CA MET A 217 -11.22 -1.30 1.17
C MET A 217 -11.43 0.20 1.37
N GLY A 218 -12.68 0.68 1.40
CA GLY A 218 -12.97 2.07 1.71
C GLY A 218 -12.43 2.51 3.07
N ILE A 219 -11.77 3.66 3.11
CA ILE A 219 -11.11 4.22 4.31
C ILE A 219 -11.63 5.62 4.56
N LEU A 220 -12.26 5.86 5.71
CA LEU A 220 -12.72 7.18 6.14
C LEU A 220 -11.53 8.13 6.32
N SER A 221 -11.39 9.07 5.40
CA SER A 221 -10.29 10.03 5.35
C SER A 221 -10.68 11.24 4.52
N PRO A 222 -10.00 12.39 4.62
CA PRO A 222 -10.24 13.54 3.72
C PRO A 222 -10.09 13.19 2.23
N GLY A 223 -9.24 12.20 1.90
CA GLY A 223 -9.13 11.65 0.53
C GLY A 223 -10.40 10.93 0.09
N PHE A 224 -11.03 10.16 0.98
CA PHE A 224 -12.30 9.50 0.74
C PHE A 224 -13.45 10.51 0.56
N ASP A 225 -13.50 11.56 1.35
CA ASP A 225 -14.52 12.61 1.20
C ASP A 225 -14.44 13.29 -0.18
N ASN A 226 -13.22 13.53 -0.68
CA ASN A 226 -13.00 14.05 -2.02
C ASN A 226 -13.36 13.03 -3.10
N GLU A 227 -13.06 11.76 -2.90
CA GLU A 227 -13.45 10.66 -3.78
C GLU A 227 -14.97 10.58 -3.91
N GLN A 228 -15.73 10.67 -2.80
CA GLN A 228 -17.21 10.62 -2.79
C GLN A 228 -17.85 11.75 -3.62
N LYS A 229 -17.21 12.93 -3.69
CA LYS A 229 -17.71 14.07 -4.50
C LYS A 229 -17.59 13.80 -6.00
N LEU A 230 -16.57 13.05 -6.42
CA LEU A 230 -16.27 12.76 -7.81
C LEU A 230 -16.86 11.43 -8.30
N LYS A 231 -17.28 10.58 -7.36
CA LYS A 231 -17.70 9.20 -7.62
C LYS A 231 -19.00 9.16 -8.43
N PRO A 232 -19.01 8.47 -9.61
CA PRO A 232 -20.23 8.28 -10.38
C PRO A 232 -21.33 7.58 -9.57
N GLU A 233 -22.60 7.89 -9.83
CA GLU A 233 -23.74 7.30 -9.13
C GLU A 233 -23.80 5.76 -9.29
N LEU A 234 -23.49 5.24 -10.47
CA LEU A 234 -23.33 3.79 -10.67
C LEU A 234 -22.31 3.20 -9.69
N THR A 235 -21.17 3.85 -9.52
CA THR A 235 -20.11 3.37 -8.63
C THR A 235 -20.57 3.36 -7.17
N LYS A 236 -21.26 4.42 -6.72
CA LYS A 236 -21.87 4.47 -5.39
C LYS A 236 -22.86 3.33 -5.17
N MET A 237 -23.70 3.04 -6.17
CA MET A 237 -24.66 1.93 -6.12
C MET A 237 -23.94 0.56 -6.04
N LEU A 238 -22.83 0.39 -6.75
CA LEU A 238 -22.06 -0.86 -6.70
C LEU A 238 -21.36 -1.08 -5.35
N GLU A 239 -21.06 0.00 -4.62
CA GLU A 239 -20.41 0.00 -3.31
C GLU A 239 -21.40 0.20 -2.14
N GLU A 240 -22.70 0.22 -2.38
CA GLU A 240 -23.71 0.51 -1.35
C GLU A 240 -23.61 -0.39 -0.11
N ALA A 241 -23.16 -1.63 -0.31
CA ALA A 241 -22.97 -2.60 0.78
C ALA A 241 -21.65 -2.43 1.53
N ASP A 242 -20.74 -1.61 1.03
CA ASP A 242 -19.42 -1.44 1.62
C ASP A 242 -19.50 -0.59 2.90
N LYS A 243 -18.77 -1.05 3.92
CA LYS A 243 -18.63 -0.34 5.19
C LYS A 243 -17.18 0.15 5.31
N PRO A 244 -16.91 1.43 5.03
CA PRO A 244 -15.55 1.94 5.14
C PRO A 244 -15.05 1.88 6.58
N GLN A 245 -13.75 1.58 6.74
CA GLN A 245 -13.06 1.50 8.03
C GLN A 245 -12.44 2.86 8.40
N THR A 246 -12.18 3.08 9.68
CA THR A 246 -11.34 4.21 10.10
C THR A 246 -9.89 3.98 9.72
N THR A 247 -9.11 5.04 9.60
CA THR A 247 -7.67 4.97 9.31
C THR A 247 -6.92 4.19 10.40
N GLU A 248 -7.33 4.35 11.65
CA GLU A 248 -6.77 3.70 12.83
C GLU A 248 -7.02 2.19 12.83
N GLU A 249 -8.23 1.76 12.44
CA GLU A 249 -8.58 0.35 12.30
C GLU A 249 -7.75 -0.32 11.21
N VAL A 250 -7.64 0.32 10.04
CA VAL A 250 -6.83 -0.18 8.92
C VAL A 250 -5.37 -0.32 9.33
N ALA A 251 -4.78 0.72 9.95
CA ALA A 251 -3.40 0.68 10.41
C ALA A 251 -3.17 -0.42 11.47
N LYS A 252 -4.07 -0.55 12.45
CA LYS A 252 -4.00 -1.57 13.51
C LYS A 252 -4.03 -2.99 12.94
N ILE A 253 -4.95 -3.26 12.02
CA ILE A 253 -5.09 -4.59 11.40
C ILE A 253 -3.87 -4.90 10.53
N ALA A 254 -3.39 -3.91 9.75
CA ALA A 254 -2.21 -4.07 8.92
C ALA A 254 -0.96 -4.35 9.76
N ILE A 255 -0.71 -3.60 10.83
CA ILE A 255 0.43 -3.81 11.73
C ILE A 255 0.35 -5.20 12.38
N ALA A 256 -0.81 -5.61 12.86
CA ALA A 256 -0.98 -6.95 13.44
C ALA A 256 -0.73 -8.08 12.41
N ALA A 257 -1.07 -7.87 11.14
CA ALA A 257 -0.78 -8.83 10.08
C ALA A 257 0.71 -8.86 9.71
N LEU A 258 1.38 -7.69 9.71
CA LEU A 258 2.84 -7.60 9.57
C LEU A 258 3.57 -8.34 10.70
N GLU A 259 3.10 -8.20 11.93
CA GLU A 259 3.63 -8.93 13.10
C GLU A 259 3.48 -10.46 12.95
N ARG A 260 2.47 -10.93 12.22
CA ARG A 260 2.32 -12.34 11.83
C ARG A 260 3.17 -12.72 10.63
N GLY A 261 3.81 -11.77 9.96
CA GLY A 261 4.66 -11.98 8.80
C GLY A 261 3.89 -12.22 7.49
N GLU A 262 2.63 -11.78 7.39
CA GLU A 262 1.81 -11.96 6.20
C GLU A 262 2.33 -11.14 5.00
N TYR A 263 2.23 -11.71 3.79
CA TYR A 263 2.63 -11.06 2.54
C TYR A 263 1.47 -10.22 1.95
N LEU A 264 0.33 -10.86 1.64
CA LEU A 264 -0.89 -10.19 1.17
C LEU A 264 -1.83 -9.96 2.37
N ILE A 265 -1.96 -8.70 2.77
CA ILE A 265 -2.70 -8.28 3.96
C ILE A 265 -3.99 -7.60 3.53
N THR A 266 -5.13 -8.14 3.91
CA THR A 266 -6.44 -7.50 3.76
C THR A 266 -6.96 -7.05 5.12
N THR A 267 -7.74 -5.98 5.15
CA THR A 267 -8.21 -5.39 6.41
C THR A 267 -9.64 -5.79 6.76
N MET A 268 -10.34 -6.46 5.84
CA MET A 268 -11.73 -6.92 6.01
C MET A 268 -11.92 -8.34 5.49
N PHE A 269 -12.94 -9.03 6.01
CA PHE A 269 -13.29 -10.38 5.54
C PHE A 269 -13.63 -10.43 4.05
N VAL A 270 -14.41 -9.46 3.56
CA VAL A 270 -14.75 -9.35 2.12
C VAL A 270 -13.47 -9.20 1.29
N GLY A 271 -12.50 -8.41 1.75
CA GLY A 271 -11.19 -8.30 1.10
C GLY A 271 -10.46 -9.65 1.02
N ASN A 272 -10.60 -10.54 2.02
CA ASN A 272 -10.03 -11.90 1.95
C ASN A 272 -10.71 -12.73 0.86
N ILE A 273 -12.02 -12.62 0.69
CA ILE A 273 -12.75 -13.29 -0.41
C ILE A 273 -12.27 -12.76 -1.75
N MET A 274 -12.16 -11.43 -1.93
CA MET A 274 -11.60 -10.82 -3.14
C MET A 274 -10.16 -11.30 -3.40
N LYS A 275 -9.28 -11.29 -2.38
CA LYS A 275 -7.93 -11.84 -2.46
C LYS A 275 -7.94 -13.29 -2.96
N GLY A 276 -8.85 -14.11 -2.44
CA GLY A 276 -8.96 -15.52 -2.80
C GLY A 276 -9.18 -15.77 -4.29
N THR A 277 -9.94 -14.91 -4.99
CA THR A 277 -10.17 -15.03 -6.45
C THR A 277 -8.94 -14.66 -7.28
N ALA A 278 -8.04 -13.91 -6.72
CA ALA A 278 -6.94 -13.26 -7.44
C ALA A 278 -5.55 -13.70 -6.97
N LEU A 279 -5.44 -14.74 -6.14
CA LEU A 279 -4.16 -15.20 -5.60
C LEU A 279 -3.17 -15.56 -6.73
N GLY A 280 -3.58 -16.33 -7.74
CA GLY A 280 -2.72 -16.71 -8.86
C GLY A 280 -1.31 -17.14 -8.41
N PRO A 281 -0.25 -16.52 -8.97
CA PRO A 281 1.14 -16.82 -8.63
C PRO A 281 1.63 -16.10 -7.36
N SER A 282 0.84 -15.23 -6.73
CA SER A 282 1.27 -14.50 -5.53
C SER A 282 1.63 -15.44 -4.37
N PRO A 283 2.66 -15.10 -3.57
CA PRO A 283 2.98 -15.86 -2.36
C PRO A 283 1.79 -15.95 -1.41
N ARG A 284 1.57 -17.12 -0.83
CA ARG A 284 0.47 -17.38 0.10
C ARG A 284 0.90 -17.14 1.54
N ASN A 285 0.01 -16.54 2.35
CA ASN A 285 0.22 -16.43 3.80
C ASN A 285 0.10 -17.81 4.48
N SER A 286 -0.80 -18.64 3.94
CA SER A 286 -0.99 -20.04 4.35
C SER A 286 -1.28 -20.90 3.12
N ILE A 287 -0.42 -21.86 2.83
CA ILE A 287 -0.58 -22.73 1.65
C ILE A 287 -1.96 -23.40 1.63
N ILE A 288 -2.36 -24.02 2.74
CA ILE A 288 -3.64 -24.73 2.84
C ILE A 288 -4.80 -23.73 2.94
N GLY A 289 -4.72 -22.77 3.87
CA GLY A 289 -5.80 -21.82 4.14
C GLY A 289 -6.14 -20.95 2.92
N ASP A 290 -5.13 -20.36 2.28
CA ASP A 290 -5.35 -19.51 1.10
C ASP A 290 -5.80 -20.33 -0.12
N THR A 291 -5.39 -21.60 -0.24
CA THR A 291 -5.85 -22.47 -1.34
C THR A 291 -7.32 -22.81 -1.18
N LEU A 292 -7.75 -23.20 0.03
CA LEU A 292 -9.17 -23.49 0.31
C LEU A 292 -10.02 -22.22 0.14
N LEU A 293 -9.52 -21.08 0.63
CA LEU A 293 -10.17 -19.79 0.44
C LEU A 293 -10.31 -19.46 -1.04
N SER A 294 -9.28 -19.72 -1.86
CA SER A 294 -9.33 -19.47 -3.31
C SER A 294 -10.44 -20.27 -3.99
N TRP A 295 -10.59 -21.53 -3.67
CA TRP A 295 -11.69 -22.36 -4.22
C TRP A 295 -13.05 -21.81 -3.83
N LEU A 296 -13.26 -21.52 -2.53
CA LEU A 296 -14.53 -20.95 -2.04
C LEU A 296 -14.81 -19.59 -2.68
N SER A 297 -13.82 -18.73 -2.75
CA SER A 297 -13.96 -17.38 -3.34
C SER A 297 -14.35 -17.44 -4.81
N ASN A 298 -13.75 -18.35 -5.59
CA ASN A 298 -14.12 -18.52 -6.99
C ASN A 298 -15.58 -18.96 -7.15
N LEU A 299 -16.10 -19.86 -6.28
CA LEU A 299 -17.51 -20.24 -6.29
C LEU A 299 -18.42 -19.04 -6.00
N VAL A 300 -18.09 -18.21 -5.00
CA VAL A 300 -18.83 -16.99 -4.68
C VAL A 300 -18.85 -16.03 -5.87
N PHE A 301 -17.72 -15.85 -6.54
CA PHE A 301 -17.57 -14.91 -7.65
C PHE A 301 -18.27 -15.36 -8.94
N LEU A 302 -18.69 -16.63 -9.07
CA LEU A 302 -19.63 -17.05 -10.13
C LEU A 302 -20.95 -16.29 -10.08
N GLN A 303 -21.34 -15.76 -8.91
CA GLN A 303 -22.55 -14.92 -8.75
C GLN A 303 -22.20 -13.43 -8.71
N VAL A 304 -21.11 -13.05 -8.04
CA VAL A 304 -20.75 -11.63 -7.83
C VAL A 304 -20.47 -10.93 -9.17
N ILE A 305 -19.69 -11.53 -10.08
CA ILE A 305 -19.36 -10.87 -11.35
C ILE A 305 -20.58 -10.68 -12.26
N PRO A 306 -21.47 -11.69 -12.46
CA PRO A 306 -22.72 -11.47 -13.20
C PRO A 306 -23.60 -10.41 -12.56
N ASP A 307 -23.71 -10.36 -11.23
CA ASP A 307 -24.50 -9.36 -10.53
C ASP A 307 -23.97 -7.92 -10.79
N LEU A 308 -22.67 -7.70 -10.62
CA LEU A 308 -22.04 -6.41 -10.91
C LEU A 308 -22.28 -5.97 -12.38
N ARG A 309 -22.13 -6.89 -13.32
CA ARG A 309 -22.38 -6.62 -14.75
C ARG A 309 -23.85 -6.30 -15.03
N ASN A 310 -24.77 -7.05 -14.43
CA ASN A 310 -26.20 -6.83 -14.57
C ASN A 310 -26.62 -5.49 -13.96
N LYS A 311 -26.08 -5.13 -12.80
CA LYS A 311 -26.31 -3.81 -12.19
C LYS A 311 -25.85 -2.68 -13.10
N ALA A 312 -24.64 -2.77 -13.66
CA ALA A 312 -24.12 -1.78 -14.59
C ALA A 312 -24.96 -1.70 -15.86
N PHE A 313 -25.36 -2.85 -16.45
CA PHE A 313 -26.20 -2.90 -17.64
C PHE A 313 -27.58 -2.28 -17.39
N ASN A 314 -28.23 -2.65 -16.29
CA ASN A 314 -29.56 -2.14 -15.94
C ASN A 314 -29.53 -0.64 -15.61
N TRP A 315 -28.45 -0.18 -14.95
CA TRP A 315 -28.25 1.24 -14.71
C TRP A 315 -28.18 2.03 -16.03
N GLY A 316 -27.39 1.58 -17.00
CA GLY A 316 -27.28 2.20 -18.32
C GLY A 316 -28.60 2.15 -19.09
N LYS A 317 -29.37 1.07 -18.99
CA LYS A 317 -30.70 0.94 -19.59
C LYS A 317 -31.71 1.95 -19.02
N THR A 318 -31.61 2.26 -17.74
CA THR A 318 -32.53 3.16 -17.03
C THR A 318 -32.11 4.63 -17.17
N ASN A 319 -30.81 4.93 -17.07
CA ASN A 319 -30.29 6.28 -16.98
C ASN A 319 -29.68 6.79 -18.27
N GLY A 320 -29.52 5.92 -19.28
CA GLY A 320 -28.85 6.26 -20.55
C GLY A 320 -27.34 6.34 -20.44
N LEU A 321 -26.71 7.14 -21.31
CA LEU A 321 -25.27 7.37 -21.28
C LEU A 321 -24.91 8.27 -20.08
N PRO A 322 -23.73 8.04 -19.49
CA PRO A 322 -23.19 9.01 -18.53
C PRO A 322 -23.09 10.41 -19.15
N SER A 323 -23.36 11.45 -18.37
CA SER A 323 -23.22 12.83 -18.87
C SER A 323 -21.76 13.14 -19.18
N PRO A 324 -21.43 13.71 -20.34
CA PRO A 324 -20.07 14.15 -20.61
C PRO A 324 -19.59 15.15 -19.56
N PRO A 325 -18.30 15.13 -19.18
CA PRO A 325 -17.77 16.10 -18.24
C PRO A 325 -17.97 17.53 -18.76
N GLY A 326 -18.65 18.37 -17.99
CA GLY A 326 -18.90 19.79 -18.31
C GLY A 326 -20.31 20.15 -18.77
N THR A 327 -21.30 19.24 -18.70
CA THR A 327 -22.69 19.54 -19.11
C THR A 327 -23.64 19.87 -17.97
N GLU A 328 -23.17 20.06 -16.75
CA GLU A 328 -24.03 20.41 -15.58
C GLU A 328 -24.28 21.91 -15.40
N GLU A 329 -24.25 22.75 -16.43
CA GLU A 329 -24.65 24.17 -16.30
C GLU A 329 -25.45 24.71 -17.49
N SER A 330 -26.57 24.10 -17.83
CA SER A 330 -27.54 24.75 -18.72
C SER A 330 -29.01 24.30 -18.54
N ALA A 331 -29.38 23.95 -17.32
CA ALA A 331 -30.79 23.67 -16.99
C ALA A 331 -31.17 24.44 -15.69
N SER A 332 -31.35 25.73 -15.80
CA SER A 332 -32.09 26.56 -14.86
C SER A 332 -32.98 27.54 -15.57
#